data_3ca89bdcfa008e58ede45bf34f2f8174
#
_entry.id   3ca89bdcfa008e58ede45bf34f2f8174
#
_cell.length_a   1.000
_cell.length_b   1.000
_cell.length_c   1.000
_cell.angle_alpha   90.00
_cell.angle_beta   90.00
_cell.angle_gamma   90.00
#
_symmetry.space_group_name_H-M   'P 1'
#
loop_
_entity.id
_entity.type
_entity.pdbx_description
1 polymer ?
#
loop_
_entity_poly.entity_id
_entity_poly.type
_entity_poly.pdbx_seq_one_letter_code
_entity_poly.pdbx_strand_id
1 'polypeptide(L)'
;MTTGEIELVAKDIEILSKSDVLPFMIDEVQKDGTPVIPNEDLRLKYRYLDLRTSKMQHNIILRSKVAFATREYLTEQGFLEIETPTFIKSTP
;
A
#
# COMPACT_ATOMS: atom_id res chain seq x y z
N MET A 1 -13.21 26.70 4.64
CA MET A 1 -12.31 26.04 3.68
C MET A 1 -11.00 26.80 3.68
N THR A 2 -9.90 26.14 3.90
CA THR A 2 -8.55 26.75 3.94
C THR A 2 -7.97 27.09 2.56
N THR A 3 -8.75 26.93 1.48
CA THR A 3 -8.31 27.07 0.08
C THR A 3 -9.19 28.04 -0.73
N GLY A 4 -9.82 29.02 -0.08
CA GLY A 4 -10.74 29.96 -0.72
C GLY A 4 -10.09 31.22 -1.34
N GLU A 5 -8.76 31.32 -1.33
CA GLU A 5 -8.06 32.51 -1.83
C GLU A 5 -7.77 32.49 -3.34
N ILE A 6 -7.87 31.30 -3.96
CA ILE A 6 -7.59 31.12 -5.40
C ILE A 6 -8.70 30.29 -6.02
N GLU A 7 -9.26 30.78 -7.12
CA GLU A 7 -10.23 30.07 -7.94
C GLU A 7 -9.64 29.83 -9.35
N LEU A 8 -9.76 28.58 -9.83
CA LEU A 8 -9.37 28.20 -11.19
C LEU A 8 -10.60 27.93 -12.02
N VAL A 9 -10.80 28.74 -13.06
CA VAL A 9 -11.89 28.57 -14.03
C VAL A 9 -11.40 27.72 -15.19
N ALA A 10 -11.85 26.45 -15.26
CA ALA A 10 -11.55 25.57 -16.38
C ALA A 10 -12.32 26.05 -17.63
N LYS A 11 -11.63 26.32 -18.73
CA LYS A 11 -12.21 26.69 -20.01
C LYS A 11 -12.41 25.50 -20.94
N ASP A 12 -11.59 24.47 -20.78
CA ASP A 12 -11.65 23.26 -21.57
C ASP A 12 -11.17 22.07 -20.73
N ILE A 13 -11.67 20.86 -21.01
CA ILE A 13 -11.32 19.62 -20.32
C ILE A 13 -11.13 18.53 -21.36
N GLU A 14 -9.90 18.06 -21.49
CA GLU A 14 -9.55 16.92 -22.34
C GLU A 14 -9.39 15.66 -21.46
N ILE A 15 -10.12 14.59 -21.81
CA ILE A 15 -9.99 13.28 -21.14
C ILE A 15 -8.87 12.50 -21.79
N LEU A 16 -7.69 12.45 -21.18
CA LEU A 16 -6.52 11.75 -21.71
C LEU A 16 -6.66 10.22 -21.61
N SER A 17 -7.34 9.72 -20.60
CA SER A 17 -7.57 8.28 -20.41
C SER A 17 -8.84 8.05 -19.61
N LYS A 18 -9.60 7.02 -19.99
CA LYS A 18 -10.76 6.56 -19.23
C LYS A 18 -10.37 5.39 -18.34
N SER A 19 -10.97 5.31 -17.16
CA SER A 19 -10.84 4.16 -16.26
C SER A 19 -12.21 3.56 -15.98
N ASP A 20 -12.22 2.27 -15.66
CA ASP A 20 -13.41 1.61 -15.13
C ASP A 20 -13.72 2.11 -13.72
N VAL A 21 -14.96 1.87 -13.28
CA VAL A 21 -15.38 2.17 -11.92
C VAL A 21 -14.59 1.28 -10.95
N LEU A 22 -14.03 1.88 -9.91
CA LEU A 22 -13.30 1.14 -8.89
C LEU A 22 -14.25 0.19 -8.14
N PRO A 23 -13.83 -1.05 -7.86
CA PRO A 23 -14.64 -2.01 -7.10
C PRO A 23 -14.87 -1.58 -5.64
N PHE A 24 -14.01 -0.72 -5.11
CA PHE A 24 -14.14 -0.02 -3.83
C PHE A 24 -13.26 1.23 -3.83
N MET A 25 -13.60 2.20 -3.00
CA MET A 25 -12.83 3.43 -2.84
C MET A 25 -11.64 3.21 -1.90
N ILE A 26 -10.53 3.88 -2.21
CA ILE A 26 -9.34 3.86 -1.36
C ILE A 26 -9.55 4.90 -0.24
N ASP A 27 -9.35 4.46 1.02
CA ASP A 27 -9.49 5.31 2.22
C ASP A 27 -10.83 6.05 2.32
N GLU A 28 -11.91 5.41 1.88
CA GLU A 28 -13.26 5.95 2.06
C GLU A 28 -13.61 6.03 3.54
N VAL A 29 -14.21 7.14 3.92
CA VAL A 29 -14.73 7.35 5.27
C VAL A 29 -16.22 7.67 5.24
N GLN A 30 -16.96 7.20 6.24
CA GLN A 30 -18.35 7.56 6.46
C GLN A 30 -18.47 9.03 6.92
N LYS A 31 -19.69 9.55 6.97
CA LYS A 31 -19.96 10.92 7.42
C LYS A 31 -19.51 11.19 8.87
N ASP A 32 -19.45 10.16 9.68
CA ASP A 32 -18.98 10.21 11.07
C ASP A 32 -17.46 10.06 11.20
N GLY A 33 -16.73 9.92 10.08
CA GLY A 33 -15.28 9.76 10.05
C GLY A 33 -14.80 8.31 10.22
N THR A 34 -15.70 7.32 10.34
CA THR A 34 -15.29 5.92 10.42
C THR A 34 -14.84 5.40 9.06
N PRO A 35 -13.72 4.63 8.99
CA PRO A 35 -13.25 4.04 7.75
C PRO A 35 -14.25 3.02 7.19
N VAL A 36 -14.51 3.09 5.88
CA VAL A 36 -15.24 2.04 5.15
C VAL A 36 -14.26 0.94 4.80
N ILE A 37 -14.43 -0.24 5.40
CA ILE A 37 -13.57 -1.40 5.12
C ILE A 37 -14.34 -2.34 4.17
N PRO A 38 -13.86 -2.50 2.92
CA PRO A 38 -14.46 -3.44 1.99
C PRO A 38 -14.37 -4.88 2.49
N ASN A 39 -15.26 -5.75 1.98
CA ASN A 39 -15.22 -7.18 2.26
C ASN A 39 -13.84 -7.77 1.92
N GLU A 40 -13.39 -8.73 2.73
CA GLU A 40 -12.07 -9.36 2.60
C GLU A 40 -11.88 -10.03 1.23
N ASP A 41 -12.88 -10.75 0.72
CA ASP A 41 -12.81 -11.38 -0.60
C ASP A 41 -12.57 -10.36 -1.71
N LEU A 42 -13.21 -9.20 -1.62
CA LEU A 42 -13.06 -8.11 -2.58
C LEU A 42 -11.64 -7.49 -2.48
N ARG A 43 -11.13 -7.32 -1.28
CA ARG A 43 -9.77 -6.81 -1.02
C ARG A 43 -8.70 -7.78 -1.52
N LEU A 44 -8.90 -9.10 -1.33
CA LEU A 44 -7.98 -10.12 -1.83
C LEU A 44 -8.01 -10.22 -3.36
N LYS A 45 -9.20 -10.15 -3.96
CA LYS A 45 -9.36 -10.14 -5.42
C LYS A 45 -8.67 -8.94 -6.07
N TYR A 46 -8.82 -7.76 -5.50
CA TYR A 46 -8.23 -6.52 -6.00
C TYR A 46 -7.08 -6.04 -5.10
N ARG A 47 -6.15 -6.95 -4.80
CA ARG A 47 -5.08 -6.73 -3.84
C ARG A 47 -4.25 -5.48 -4.13
N TYR A 48 -4.02 -5.17 -5.40
CA TYR A 48 -3.27 -3.98 -5.82
C TYR A 48 -3.94 -2.65 -5.41
N LEU A 49 -5.27 -2.61 -5.29
CA LEU A 49 -6.01 -1.46 -4.75
C LEU A 49 -5.94 -1.44 -3.21
N ASP A 50 -6.14 -2.58 -2.57
CA ASP A 50 -6.07 -2.70 -1.11
C ASP A 50 -4.70 -2.26 -0.58
N LEU A 51 -3.62 -2.62 -1.27
CA LEU A 51 -2.25 -2.19 -0.91
C LEU A 51 -2.02 -0.68 -1.03
N ARG A 52 -2.91 0.06 -1.68
CA ARG A 52 -2.87 1.52 -1.78
C ARG A 52 -3.57 2.23 -0.64
N THR A 53 -4.33 1.51 0.19
CA THR A 53 -4.96 2.10 1.37
C THR A 53 -3.90 2.53 2.38
N SER A 54 -4.14 3.64 3.08
CA SER A 54 -3.21 4.19 4.08
C SER A 54 -2.83 3.17 5.14
N LYS A 55 -3.79 2.35 5.58
CA LYS A 55 -3.56 1.26 6.54
C LYS A 55 -2.57 0.22 6.02
N MET A 56 -2.77 -0.25 4.78
CA MET A 56 -1.90 -1.29 4.20
C MET A 56 -0.51 -0.73 3.87
N GLN A 57 -0.43 0.50 3.38
CA GLN A 57 0.85 1.18 3.17
C GLN A 57 1.63 1.31 4.47
N HIS A 58 0.96 1.76 5.55
CA HIS A 58 1.60 1.84 6.87
C HIS A 58 2.16 0.49 7.31
N ASN A 59 1.39 -0.59 7.17
CA ASN A 59 1.83 -1.94 7.53
C ASN A 59 3.05 -2.40 6.72
N ILE A 60 3.07 -2.13 5.40
CA ILE A 60 4.21 -2.47 4.53
C ILE A 60 5.46 -1.69 4.91
N ILE A 61 5.30 -0.38 5.14
CA ILE A 61 6.40 0.49 5.57
C ILE A 61 6.95 0.04 6.93
N LEU A 62 6.06 -0.26 7.88
CA LEU A 62 6.46 -0.77 9.20
C LEU A 62 7.23 -2.09 9.07
N ARG A 63 6.71 -3.04 8.29
CA ARG A 63 7.37 -4.33 8.03
C ARG A 63 8.78 -4.13 7.44
N SER A 64 8.92 -3.22 6.47
CA SER A 64 10.20 -2.90 5.87
C SER A 64 11.19 -2.35 6.90
N LYS A 65 10.74 -1.41 7.74
CA LYS A 65 11.57 -0.83 8.80
C LYS A 65 11.99 -1.87 9.85
N VAL A 66 11.09 -2.75 10.26
CA VAL A 66 11.40 -3.84 11.20
C VAL A 66 12.43 -4.79 10.61
N ALA A 67 12.26 -5.20 9.34
CA ALA A 67 13.23 -6.09 8.68
C ALA A 67 14.62 -5.43 8.57
N PHE A 68 14.66 -4.14 8.23
CA PHE A 68 15.90 -3.39 8.17
C PHE A 68 16.59 -3.30 9.55
N ALA A 69 15.88 -2.88 10.58
CA ALA A 69 16.41 -2.77 11.94
C ALA A 69 16.90 -4.11 12.49
N THR A 70 16.23 -5.22 12.15
CA THR A 70 16.66 -6.56 12.52
C THR A 70 17.98 -6.93 11.86
N ARG A 71 18.14 -6.67 10.56
CA ARG A 71 19.39 -6.92 9.83
C ARG A 71 20.53 -6.06 10.37
N GLU A 72 20.27 -4.77 10.59
CA GLU A 72 21.23 -3.83 11.15
C GLU A 72 21.74 -4.31 12.51
N TYR A 73 20.83 -4.61 13.43
CA TYR A 73 21.18 -5.13 14.77
C TYR A 73 22.00 -6.42 14.72
N LEU A 74 21.57 -7.40 13.91
CA LEU A 74 22.29 -8.67 13.80
C LEU A 74 23.70 -8.48 13.20
N THR A 75 23.82 -7.60 12.20
CA THR A 75 25.11 -7.27 11.59
C THR A 75 26.05 -6.62 12.61
N GLU A 76 25.57 -5.69 13.43
CA GLU A 76 26.33 -5.07 14.51
C GLU A 76 26.79 -6.08 15.58
N GLN A 77 26.01 -7.15 15.80
CA GLN A 77 26.38 -8.25 16.69
C GLN A 77 27.33 -9.28 16.04
N GLY A 78 27.80 -9.04 14.81
CA GLY A 78 28.74 -9.90 14.09
C GLY A 78 28.10 -11.08 13.35
N PHE A 79 26.78 -11.10 13.20
CA PHE A 79 26.10 -12.09 12.35
C PHE A 79 26.22 -11.72 10.89
N LEU A 80 26.34 -12.72 10.03
CA LEU A 80 26.37 -12.57 8.58
C LEU A 80 25.06 -13.10 7.98
N GLU A 81 24.40 -12.28 7.18
CA GLU A 81 23.21 -12.71 6.40
C GLU A 81 23.70 -13.52 5.19
N ILE A 82 23.22 -14.76 5.05
CA ILE A 82 23.56 -15.65 3.96
C ILE A 82 22.28 -16.03 3.22
N GLU A 83 22.22 -15.70 1.94
CA GLU A 83 21.15 -16.17 1.06
C GLU A 83 21.46 -17.58 0.56
N THR A 84 20.56 -18.52 0.88
CA THR A 84 20.65 -19.91 0.40
C THR A 84 19.62 -20.15 -0.71
N PRO A 85 19.91 -21.02 -1.70
CA PRO A 85 18.93 -21.32 -2.74
C PRO A 85 17.68 -21.99 -2.14
N THR A 86 16.49 -21.46 -2.54
CA THR A 86 15.21 -22.00 -2.10
C THR A 86 14.88 -23.33 -2.79
N PHE A 87 15.31 -23.49 -4.05
CA PHE A 87 15.14 -24.71 -4.82
C PHE A 87 16.43 -25.51 -4.83
N ILE A 88 16.38 -26.68 -4.26
CA ILE A 88 17.49 -27.64 -4.25
C ILE A 88 17.05 -28.92 -4.95
N LYS A 89 18.03 -29.68 -5.50
CA LYS A 89 17.79 -31.03 -6.01
C LYS A 89 17.28 -31.91 -4.86
N SER A 90 16.22 -32.68 -5.10
CA SER A 90 15.76 -33.67 -4.13
C SER A 90 16.94 -34.57 -3.75
N THR A 91 17.22 -34.65 -2.47
CA THR A 91 18.14 -35.64 -1.92
C THR A 91 17.37 -36.93 -1.68
N PRO A 92 17.93 -38.10 -2.02
CA PRO A 92 17.27 -39.39 -1.81
C PRO A 92 17.02 -39.66 -0.33
#